data_f010149ed3f6925f7dfab95acb4ea06f
#
_entry.id   f010149ed3f6925f7dfab95acb4ea06f
#
_cell.length_a   1.000
_cell.length_b   1.000
_cell.length_c   1.000
_cell.angle_alpha   90.00
_cell.angle_beta   90.00
_cell.angle_gamma   90.00
#
_symmetry.space_group_name_H-M   'P 1'
#
loop_
_entity.id
_entity.type
_entity.pdbx_description
1 polymer ?
#
loop_
_entity_poly.entity_id
_entity_poly.type
_entity_poly.pdbx_seq_one_letter_code
_entity_poly.pdbx_strand_id
1 'polypeptide(L)'
;PMTTFFIYLNSKIAVLTPMPLRGCEQFFMQVEEERKCKGCNLVGTLINMKIFKELSPFKLDYYQTTFDYEYCLRARQKGYQIILLQNQVLRNQNYRIIEKKFFFINLTTYDYDLIELYYQTRNRFYLWDEYKNIDPEFVKLDKKLYKGERHMLKVRDKNYRDKFYMMEEARFDYLKGLKGKYKGGNKNEKNK
;
A
#
# COMPACT_ATOMS: atom_id res chain seq x y z
N PRO A 1 -4.06 16.63 -24.67
CA PRO A 1 -4.00 15.63 -23.60
C PRO A 1 -3.31 14.32 -24.02
N MET A 2 -3.56 13.78 -25.24
CA MET A 2 -2.87 12.59 -25.74
C MET A 2 -1.39 12.82 -26.04
N THR A 3 -1.02 13.98 -26.55
CA THR A 3 0.37 14.34 -26.91
C THR A 3 1.30 14.34 -25.70
N THR A 4 0.84 14.79 -24.56
CA THR A 4 1.60 14.76 -23.31
C THR A 4 1.89 13.32 -22.86
N PHE A 5 0.98 12.40 -23.13
CA PHE A 5 1.09 10.99 -22.79
C PHE A 5 2.23 10.28 -23.56
N PHE A 6 2.38 10.56 -24.86
CA PHE A 6 3.46 9.97 -25.67
C PHE A 6 4.86 10.45 -25.28
N ILE A 7 4.99 11.69 -24.78
CA ILE A 7 6.27 12.22 -24.30
C ILE A 7 6.74 11.46 -23.05
N TYR A 8 5.84 11.05 -22.19
CA TYR A 8 6.17 10.28 -20.99
C TYR A 8 6.54 8.81 -21.27
N LEU A 9 6.04 8.19 -22.33
CA LEU A 9 6.35 6.79 -22.66
C LEU A 9 7.80 6.58 -23.14
N ASN A 10 8.46 7.61 -23.63
CA ASN A 10 9.86 7.55 -24.06
C ASN A 10 10.88 7.85 -22.94
N SER A 11 10.40 8.12 -21.71
CA SER A 11 11.23 8.44 -20.56
C SER A 11 11.43 7.21 -19.66
N LYS A 12 12.32 7.34 -18.67
CA LYS A 12 12.53 6.34 -17.61
C LYS A 12 11.34 6.26 -16.62
N ILE A 13 10.12 6.48 -17.09
CA ILE A 13 8.91 6.44 -16.27
C ILE A 13 8.31 5.06 -16.32
N ALA A 14 8.25 4.38 -15.17
CA ALA A 14 7.64 3.07 -15.03
C ALA A 14 6.13 3.15 -14.84
N VAL A 15 5.67 4.15 -14.07
CA VAL A 15 4.25 4.30 -13.69
C VAL A 15 3.83 5.76 -13.76
N LEU A 16 2.67 6.01 -14.34
CA LEU A 16 1.93 7.27 -14.22
C LEU A 16 0.68 7.02 -13.39
N THR A 17 0.56 7.69 -12.26
CA THR A 17 -0.56 7.52 -11.33
C THR A 17 -1.39 8.78 -11.22
N PRO A 18 -2.74 8.70 -11.23
CA PRO A 18 -3.59 9.83 -10.96
C PRO A 18 -3.54 10.24 -9.49
N MET A 19 -3.96 11.45 -9.18
CA MET A 19 -4.17 11.91 -7.81
C MET A 19 -5.37 11.18 -7.20
N PRO A 20 -5.23 10.42 -6.10
CA PRO A 20 -6.37 9.84 -5.43
C PRO A 20 -7.20 10.93 -4.74
N LEU A 21 -8.52 10.87 -4.91
CA LEU A 21 -9.42 11.79 -4.25
C LEU A 21 -9.54 11.39 -2.77
N ARG A 22 -9.17 12.32 -1.88
CA ARG A 22 -9.29 12.25 -0.42
C ARG A 22 -9.04 10.89 0.24
N GLY A 23 -7.99 10.82 0.99
CA GLY A 23 -7.75 9.79 1.98
C GLY A 23 -7.35 8.41 1.43
N CYS A 24 -7.45 8.17 0.15
CA CYS A 24 -6.98 6.94 -0.46
C CYS A 24 -5.46 7.00 -0.59
N GLU A 25 -4.76 6.27 0.29
CA GLU A 25 -3.34 5.94 0.14
C GLU A 25 -2.34 7.11 0.15
N GLN A 26 -2.64 8.15 0.90
CA GLN A 26 -1.78 9.33 0.98
C GLN A 26 -0.36 9.05 1.48
N PHE A 27 -0.17 7.99 2.22
CA PHE A 27 1.11 7.78 2.89
C PHE A 27 2.22 7.25 1.99
N PHE A 28 1.88 6.54 0.92
CA PHE A 28 2.88 6.12 -0.07
C PHE A 28 3.13 7.17 -1.16
N MET A 29 2.25 8.13 -1.25
CA MET A 29 2.34 9.22 -2.21
C MET A 29 3.10 10.42 -1.63
N GLN A 30 4.26 10.20 -1.04
CA GLN A 30 5.17 11.32 -0.80
C GLN A 30 5.60 11.85 -2.16
N VAL A 31 5.00 12.98 -2.53
CA VAL A 31 5.37 13.72 -3.73
C VAL A 31 6.65 14.46 -3.40
N GLU A 32 7.73 14.01 -3.99
CA GLU A 32 8.99 14.74 -4.02
C GLU A 32 8.89 15.91 -5.03
N GLU A 33 9.86 16.77 -5.06
CA GLU A 33 9.99 17.75 -6.12
C GLU A 33 9.85 17.08 -7.49
N GLU A 34 9.25 17.77 -8.47
CA GLU A 34 8.97 17.28 -9.81
C GLU A 34 7.91 16.15 -9.93
N ARG A 35 6.96 16.05 -8.98
CA ARG A 35 5.85 15.07 -9.05
C ARG A 35 6.27 13.60 -8.96
N LYS A 36 7.47 13.30 -8.55
CA LYS A 36 7.92 11.93 -8.27
C LYS A 36 7.31 11.45 -6.97
N CYS A 37 6.87 10.21 -6.94
CA CYS A 37 6.39 9.57 -5.71
C CYS A 37 7.13 8.26 -5.44
N LYS A 38 7.19 7.86 -4.17
CA LYS A 38 7.91 6.65 -3.75
C LYS A 38 7.18 5.38 -4.15
N GLY A 39 5.87 5.41 -4.22
CA GLY A 39 5.02 4.32 -4.63
C GLY A 39 3.57 4.76 -4.72
N CYS A 40 2.74 3.93 -5.30
CA CYS A 40 1.31 4.18 -5.44
C CYS A 40 0.56 2.85 -5.56
N ASN A 41 -0.74 2.90 -5.30
CA ASN A 41 -1.64 1.85 -5.74
C ASN A 41 -1.79 1.91 -7.27
N LEU A 42 -1.85 0.77 -7.91
CA LEU A 42 -1.92 0.68 -9.37
C LEU A 42 -3.34 0.84 -9.93
N VAL A 43 -4.33 1.12 -9.11
CA VAL A 43 -5.71 1.37 -9.57
C VAL A 43 -5.74 2.66 -10.39
N GLY A 44 -6.20 2.55 -11.65
CA GLY A 44 -6.29 3.70 -12.56
C GLY A 44 -4.95 4.24 -13.04
N THR A 45 -3.86 3.51 -12.84
CA THR A 45 -2.52 3.89 -13.28
C THR A 45 -2.22 3.37 -14.68
N LEU A 46 -1.20 3.96 -15.28
CA LEU A 46 -0.63 3.52 -16.54
C LEU A 46 0.77 2.99 -16.29
N ILE A 47 1.02 1.77 -16.74
CA ILE A 47 2.29 1.08 -16.57
C ILE A 47 3.01 1.01 -17.92
N ASN A 48 4.29 1.35 -17.93
CA ASN A 48 5.14 1.17 -19.10
C ASN A 48 5.44 -0.33 -19.28
N MET A 49 4.84 -0.94 -20.28
CA MET A 49 4.94 -2.38 -20.52
C MET A 49 6.34 -2.86 -20.90
N LYS A 50 7.18 -2.00 -21.47
CA LYS A 50 8.59 -2.33 -21.74
C LYS A 50 9.36 -2.50 -20.45
N ILE A 51 9.22 -1.53 -19.53
CA ILE A 51 9.85 -1.57 -18.20
C ILE A 51 9.25 -2.70 -17.36
N PHE A 52 7.94 -2.92 -17.43
CA PHE A 52 7.27 -4.02 -16.74
C PHE A 52 7.85 -5.40 -17.12
N LYS A 53 8.07 -5.63 -18.42
CA LYS A 53 8.68 -6.88 -18.90
C LYS A 53 10.14 -7.02 -18.45
N GLU A 54 10.90 -5.91 -18.44
CA GLU A 54 12.29 -5.89 -17.97
C GLU A 54 12.41 -6.19 -16.48
N LEU A 55 11.54 -5.59 -15.66
CA LEU A 55 11.55 -5.74 -14.21
C LEU A 55 10.99 -7.08 -13.71
N SER A 56 10.46 -7.91 -14.56
CA SER A 56 9.67 -9.09 -14.23
C SER A 56 8.26 -8.76 -13.68
N PRO A 57 7.32 -9.68 -13.73
CA PRO A 57 5.95 -9.46 -13.28
C PRO A 57 5.87 -9.21 -11.77
N PHE A 58 4.65 -8.94 -11.30
CA PHE A 58 4.37 -8.78 -9.87
C PHE A 58 4.76 -10.02 -9.08
N LYS A 59 5.29 -9.82 -7.87
CA LYS A 59 5.60 -10.91 -6.95
C LYS A 59 4.30 -11.47 -6.36
N LEU A 60 3.95 -12.69 -6.72
CA LEU A 60 2.73 -13.35 -6.26
C LEU A 60 2.72 -13.68 -4.77
N ASP A 61 3.88 -13.65 -4.12
CA ASP A 61 4.02 -13.76 -2.66
C ASP A 61 3.25 -12.66 -1.91
N TYR A 62 3.14 -11.48 -2.52
CA TYR A 62 2.33 -10.37 -2.03
C TYR A 62 0.86 -10.53 -2.45
N TYR A 63 0.21 -11.56 -1.92
CA TYR A 63 -1.16 -11.89 -2.27
C TYR A 63 -2.16 -10.76 -1.93
N GLN A 64 -2.99 -10.38 -2.88
CA GLN A 64 -4.03 -9.33 -2.86
C GLN A 64 -3.56 -7.88 -2.71
N THR A 65 -2.54 -7.59 -1.92
CA THR A 65 -2.12 -6.22 -1.62
C THR A 65 -0.61 -6.10 -1.61
N THR A 66 -0.11 -4.85 -1.66
CA THR A 66 1.31 -4.52 -1.48
C THR A 66 2.20 -4.85 -2.68
N PHE A 67 1.76 -5.72 -3.61
CA PHE A 67 2.51 -6.04 -4.83
C PHE A 67 2.73 -4.81 -5.73
N ASP A 68 1.83 -3.86 -5.69
CA ASP A 68 1.86 -2.58 -6.37
C ASP A 68 2.97 -1.68 -5.80
N TYR A 69 3.07 -1.57 -4.49
CA TYR A 69 4.16 -0.83 -3.83
C TYR A 69 5.50 -1.51 -4.02
N GLU A 70 5.55 -2.84 -3.93
CA GLU A 70 6.77 -3.61 -4.21
C GLU A 70 7.27 -3.34 -5.63
N TYR A 71 6.37 -3.34 -6.60
CA TYR A 71 6.74 -3.02 -7.99
C TYR A 71 7.30 -1.61 -8.14
N CYS A 72 6.67 -0.62 -7.51
CA CYS A 72 7.15 0.76 -7.51
C CYS A 72 8.54 0.90 -6.89
N LEU A 73 8.78 0.26 -5.74
CA LEU A 73 10.08 0.29 -5.07
C LEU A 73 11.16 -0.37 -5.92
N ARG A 74 10.86 -1.53 -6.52
CA ARG A 74 11.76 -2.26 -7.42
C ARG A 74 12.07 -1.45 -8.69
N ALA A 75 11.08 -0.78 -9.26
CA ALA A 75 11.29 0.11 -10.41
C ALA A 75 12.22 1.27 -10.03
N ARG A 76 12.01 1.91 -8.89
CA ARG A 76 12.87 2.98 -8.39
C ARG A 76 14.30 2.52 -8.11
N GLN A 77 14.48 1.33 -7.56
CA GLN A 77 15.81 0.73 -7.34
C GLN A 77 16.59 0.58 -8.65
N LYS A 78 15.89 0.36 -9.77
CA LYS A 78 16.48 0.30 -11.12
C LYS A 78 16.61 1.67 -11.79
N GLY A 79 16.34 2.77 -11.09
CA GLY A 79 16.44 4.13 -11.60
C GLY A 79 15.25 4.61 -12.41
N TYR A 80 14.12 3.86 -12.40
CA TYR A 80 12.88 4.29 -13.01
C TYR A 80 12.09 5.21 -12.09
N GLN A 81 11.16 5.97 -12.65
CA GLN A 81 10.37 6.97 -11.96
C GLN A 81 8.89 6.56 -11.86
N ILE A 82 8.27 6.94 -10.76
CA ILE A 82 6.83 6.87 -10.54
C ILE A 82 6.33 8.30 -10.50
N ILE A 83 5.46 8.68 -11.42
CA ILE A 83 5.02 10.08 -11.61
C ILE A 83 3.55 10.24 -11.26
N LEU A 84 3.26 11.25 -10.43
CA LEU A 84 1.91 11.67 -10.07
C LEU A 84 1.36 12.69 -11.08
N LEU A 85 0.21 12.39 -11.66
CA LEU A 85 -0.53 13.28 -12.53
C LEU A 85 -1.48 14.14 -11.68
N GLN A 86 -1.04 15.31 -11.23
CA GLN A 86 -1.79 16.17 -10.31
C GLN A 86 -3.13 16.67 -10.87
N ASN A 87 -3.24 16.76 -12.19
CA ASN A 87 -4.45 17.25 -12.88
C ASN A 87 -5.45 16.13 -13.20
N GLN A 88 -5.13 14.89 -12.87
CA GLN A 88 -5.98 13.73 -13.05
C GLN A 88 -6.39 13.19 -11.70
N VAL A 89 -7.69 13.25 -11.40
CA VAL A 89 -8.22 12.80 -10.11
C VAL A 89 -8.94 11.48 -10.28
N LEU A 90 -8.50 10.47 -9.53
CA LEU A 90 -9.17 9.19 -9.44
C LEU A 90 -10.16 9.18 -8.27
N ARG A 91 -11.44 8.96 -8.57
CA ARG A 91 -12.46 8.67 -7.56
C ARG A 91 -12.56 7.15 -7.39
N ASN A 92 -11.95 6.63 -6.34
CA ASN A 92 -12.10 5.23 -6.00
C ASN A 92 -13.24 5.08 -4.98
N GLN A 93 -14.33 4.42 -5.39
CA GLN A 93 -15.51 4.21 -4.55
C GLN A 93 -15.42 2.94 -3.69
N ASN A 94 -14.37 2.14 -3.84
CA ASN A 94 -14.23 0.86 -3.15
C ASN A 94 -13.80 1.02 -1.69
N TYR A 95 -13.30 2.17 -1.29
CA TYR A 95 -12.92 2.42 0.10
C TYR A 95 -14.05 3.06 0.87
N ARG A 96 -14.58 2.35 1.86
CA ARG A 96 -15.51 2.91 2.83
C ARG A 96 -14.75 3.79 3.80
N ILE A 97 -15.06 5.07 3.79
CA ILE A 97 -14.51 6.04 4.74
C ILE A 97 -15.47 6.12 5.92
N ILE A 98 -14.96 5.87 7.13
CA ILE A 98 -15.69 6.12 8.36
C ILE A 98 -15.27 7.49 8.88
N GLU A 99 -16.20 8.44 8.85
CA GLU A 99 -16.01 9.74 9.46
C GLU A 99 -16.61 9.76 10.87
N LYS A 100 -15.82 10.12 11.86
CA LYS A 100 -16.31 10.40 13.22
C LYS A 100 -15.94 11.82 13.62
N LYS A 101 -16.93 12.54 14.12
CA LYS A 101 -16.68 13.82 14.79
C LYS A 101 -16.22 13.55 16.22
N PHE A 102 -15.06 14.09 16.56
CA PHE A 102 -14.57 14.12 17.93
C PHE A 102 -14.30 15.59 18.29
N PHE A 103 -15.17 16.16 19.14
CA PHE A 103 -15.24 17.59 19.40
C PHE A 103 -15.36 18.39 18.09
N PHE A 104 -14.38 19.23 17.76
CA PHE A 104 -14.36 20.07 16.55
C PHE A 104 -13.54 19.47 15.40
N ILE A 105 -13.04 18.24 15.53
CA ILE A 105 -12.16 17.57 14.56
C ILE A 105 -12.91 16.44 13.87
N ASN A 106 -12.96 16.49 12.54
CA ASN A 106 -13.41 15.36 11.74
C ASN A 106 -12.28 14.35 11.62
N LEU A 107 -12.50 13.20 12.23
CA LEU A 107 -11.55 12.11 12.22
C LEU A 107 -11.99 11.07 11.19
N THR A 108 -11.11 10.80 10.22
CA THR A 108 -11.36 9.87 9.13
C THR A 108 -10.56 8.58 9.33
N THR A 109 -11.20 7.44 9.18
CA THR A 109 -10.53 6.12 9.15
C THR A 109 -11.14 5.27 8.04
N TYR A 110 -10.45 4.21 7.62
CA TYR A 110 -10.95 3.28 6.63
C TYR A 110 -11.65 2.11 7.28
N ASP A 111 -12.76 1.69 6.68
CA ASP A 111 -13.44 0.45 7.04
C ASP A 111 -12.81 -0.71 6.24
N TYR A 112 -11.63 -1.11 6.69
CA TYR A 112 -10.97 -2.27 6.11
C TYR A 112 -11.74 -3.55 6.43
N ASP A 113 -11.90 -4.40 5.43
CA ASP A 113 -12.25 -5.79 5.65
C ASP A 113 -11.14 -6.50 6.44
N LEU A 114 -11.53 -7.46 7.29
CA LEU A 114 -10.59 -8.19 8.15
C LEU A 114 -9.51 -8.93 7.34
N ILE A 115 -9.90 -9.53 6.23
CA ILE A 115 -8.96 -10.26 5.36
C ILE A 115 -8.05 -9.30 4.60
N GLU A 116 -8.57 -8.17 4.13
CA GLU A 116 -7.75 -7.14 3.50
C GLU A 116 -6.71 -6.60 4.50
N LEU A 117 -7.12 -6.30 5.72
CA LEU A 117 -6.22 -5.82 6.78
C LEU A 117 -5.15 -6.86 7.16
N TYR A 118 -5.51 -8.16 7.17
CA TYR A 118 -4.56 -9.24 7.34
C TYR A 118 -3.47 -9.20 6.26
N TYR A 119 -3.86 -9.17 4.98
CA TYR A 119 -2.88 -9.15 3.89
C TYR A 119 -2.03 -7.89 3.89
N GLN A 120 -2.64 -6.72 4.09
CA GLN A 120 -1.90 -5.46 4.20
C GLN A 120 -0.86 -5.52 5.32
N THR A 121 -1.23 -6.06 6.48
CA THR A 121 -0.32 -6.17 7.61
C THR A 121 0.81 -7.15 7.35
N ARG A 122 0.49 -8.39 6.94
CA ARG A 122 1.50 -9.43 6.69
C ARG A 122 2.50 -9.02 5.60
N ASN A 123 1.97 -8.57 4.48
CA ASN A 123 2.78 -8.23 3.32
C ASN A 123 3.66 -6.99 3.59
N ARG A 124 3.18 -6.03 4.39
CA ARG A 124 3.96 -4.88 4.84
C ARG A 124 5.20 -5.29 5.65
N PHE A 125 5.11 -6.30 6.51
CA PHE A 125 6.28 -6.82 7.24
C PHE A 125 7.32 -7.44 6.28
N TYR A 126 6.89 -8.22 5.29
CA TYR A 126 7.79 -8.74 4.25
C TYR A 126 8.44 -7.60 3.46
N LEU A 127 7.66 -6.58 3.09
CA LEU A 127 8.18 -5.42 2.36
C LEU A 127 9.25 -4.67 3.18
N TRP A 128 9.05 -4.50 4.48
CA TRP A 128 10.05 -3.87 5.34
C TRP A 128 11.35 -4.68 5.39
N ASP A 129 11.27 -5.99 5.50
CA ASP A 129 12.47 -6.83 5.52
C ASP A 129 13.22 -6.79 4.19
N GLU A 130 12.50 -6.82 3.10
CA GLU A 130 13.09 -6.76 1.76
C GLU A 130 13.76 -5.42 1.48
N TYR A 131 13.16 -4.31 1.93
CA TYR A 131 13.61 -2.96 1.55
C TYR A 131 14.35 -2.20 2.65
N LYS A 132 14.54 -2.73 3.84
CA LYS A 132 15.21 -2.03 4.96
C LYS A 132 16.62 -1.53 4.67
N ASN A 133 17.36 -2.21 3.80
CA ASN A 133 18.71 -1.84 3.39
C ASN A 133 18.73 -1.13 2.01
N ILE A 134 17.64 -1.18 1.26
CA ILE A 134 17.52 -0.63 -0.09
C ILE A 134 16.92 0.79 -0.05
N ASP A 135 15.82 0.96 0.67
CA ASP A 135 15.15 2.24 0.91
C ASP A 135 14.74 2.37 2.39
N PRO A 136 15.73 2.62 3.29
CA PRO A 136 15.48 2.70 4.73
C PRO A 136 14.55 3.85 5.12
N GLU A 137 14.52 4.92 4.33
CA GLU A 137 13.60 6.05 4.56
C GLU A 137 12.16 5.65 4.32
N PHE A 138 11.88 4.94 3.23
CA PHE A 138 10.56 4.38 2.97
C PHE A 138 10.11 3.50 4.14
N VAL A 139 10.95 2.56 4.57
CA VAL A 139 10.63 1.63 5.65
C VAL A 139 10.38 2.37 6.97
N LYS A 140 11.20 3.37 7.30
CA LYS A 140 11.03 4.19 8.50
C LYS A 140 9.70 4.94 8.50
N LEU A 141 9.37 5.54 7.36
CA LEU A 141 8.12 6.25 7.19
C LEU A 141 6.92 5.32 7.32
N ASP A 142 6.93 4.21 6.58
CA ASP A 142 5.81 3.27 6.58
C ASP A 142 5.59 2.63 7.96
N LYS A 143 6.65 2.33 8.71
CA LYS A 143 6.55 1.91 10.12
C LYS A 143 5.88 2.97 11.01
N LYS A 144 6.16 4.25 10.78
CA LYS A 144 5.50 5.35 11.49
C LYS A 144 4.01 5.40 11.16
N LEU A 145 3.67 5.26 9.89
CA LEU A 145 2.29 5.26 9.41
C LEU A 145 1.51 4.07 9.95
N TYR A 146 2.08 2.88 9.92
CA TYR A 146 1.48 1.69 10.51
C TYR A 146 1.15 1.85 12.00
N LYS A 147 2.05 2.47 12.76
CA LYS A 147 1.77 2.81 14.18
C LYS A 147 0.60 3.77 14.31
N GLY A 148 0.55 4.78 13.44
CA GLY A 148 -0.55 5.75 13.38
C GLY A 148 -1.88 5.08 13.04
N GLU A 149 -1.91 4.21 12.02
CA GLU A 149 -3.10 3.43 11.63
C GLU A 149 -3.62 2.58 12.78
N ARG A 150 -2.76 1.83 13.46
CA ARG A 150 -3.13 1.05 14.64
C ARG A 150 -3.74 1.91 15.74
N HIS A 151 -3.14 3.06 16.01
CA HIS A 151 -3.68 4.00 17.01
C HIS A 151 -5.07 4.49 16.60
N MET A 152 -5.25 4.85 15.35
CA MET A 152 -6.51 5.34 14.82
C MET A 152 -7.61 4.28 14.85
N LEU A 153 -7.30 3.03 14.50
CA LEU A 153 -8.22 1.91 14.63
C LEU A 153 -8.70 1.76 16.07
N LYS A 154 -7.77 1.77 17.04
CA LYS A 154 -8.11 1.63 18.47
C LYS A 154 -9.05 2.74 18.96
N VAL A 155 -8.85 3.97 18.51
CA VAL A 155 -9.62 5.14 18.99
C VAL A 155 -10.97 5.26 18.29
N ARG A 156 -11.09 4.82 17.03
CA ARG A 156 -12.20 5.20 16.16
C ARG A 156 -13.07 4.05 15.69
N ASP A 157 -12.55 2.84 15.68
CA ASP A 157 -13.27 1.70 15.14
C ASP A 157 -13.98 0.92 16.25
N LYS A 158 -15.30 0.66 16.07
CA LYS A 158 -16.07 -0.13 17.05
C LYS A 158 -15.61 -1.59 17.08
N ASN A 159 -15.16 -2.10 15.91
CA ASN A 159 -14.70 -3.48 15.74
C ASN A 159 -13.17 -3.59 15.84
N TYR A 160 -12.52 -2.65 16.54
CA TYR A 160 -11.06 -2.60 16.62
C TYR A 160 -10.44 -3.90 17.15
N ARG A 161 -11.14 -4.64 18.03
CA ARG A 161 -10.64 -5.90 18.61
C ARG A 161 -10.42 -6.97 17.55
N ASP A 162 -11.40 -7.17 16.67
CA ASP A 162 -11.32 -8.14 15.58
C ASP A 162 -10.25 -7.73 14.56
N LYS A 163 -10.17 -6.44 14.25
CA LYS A 163 -9.13 -5.87 13.38
C LYS A 163 -7.74 -6.06 13.98
N PHE A 164 -7.56 -5.80 15.26
CA PHE A 164 -6.27 -6.05 15.94
C PHE A 164 -5.93 -7.54 15.99
N TYR A 165 -6.91 -8.40 16.23
CA TYR A 165 -6.70 -9.85 16.18
C TYR A 165 -6.15 -10.27 14.82
N MET A 166 -6.76 -9.82 13.73
CA MET A 166 -6.29 -10.12 12.37
C MET A 166 -4.90 -9.55 12.07
N MET A 167 -4.58 -8.38 12.61
CA MET A 167 -3.23 -7.80 12.48
C MET A 167 -2.18 -8.63 13.23
N GLU A 168 -2.49 -9.14 14.41
CA GLU A 168 -1.56 -10.01 15.17
C GLU A 168 -1.45 -11.40 14.51
N GLU A 169 -2.53 -11.96 13.99
CA GLU A 169 -2.51 -13.18 13.17
C GLU A 169 -1.59 -13.01 11.94
N ALA A 170 -1.74 -11.90 11.23
CA ALA A 170 -0.90 -11.55 10.09
C ALA A 170 0.59 -11.43 10.46
N ARG A 171 0.88 -10.83 11.62
CA ARG A 171 2.24 -10.74 12.14
C ARG A 171 2.80 -12.12 12.50
N PHE A 172 2.00 -12.97 13.11
CA PHE A 172 2.40 -14.33 13.48
C PHE A 172 2.71 -15.17 12.24
N ASP A 173 1.87 -15.08 11.21
CA ASP A 173 2.09 -15.77 9.94
C ASP A 173 3.34 -15.25 9.21
N TYR A 174 3.60 -13.94 9.27
CA TYR A 174 4.87 -13.40 8.79
C TYR A 174 6.06 -14.00 9.54
N LEU A 175 6.03 -14.10 10.87
CA LEU A 175 7.12 -14.70 11.68
C LEU A 175 7.33 -16.17 11.37
N LYS A 176 6.30 -16.89 10.95
CA LYS A 176 6.37 -18.27 10.45
C LYS A 176 6.81 -18.39 8.98
N GLY A 177 7.04 -17.29 8.28
CA GLY A 177 7.41 -17.29 6.87
C GLY A 177 6.27 -17.64 5.92
N LEU A 178 5.00 -17.55 6.35
CA LEU A 178 3.83 -17.92 5.55
C LEU A 178 3.49 -16.83 4.53
N LYS A 179 3.45 -17.20 3.27
CA LYS A 179 3.14 -16.32 2.13
C LYS A 179 1.91 -16.80 1.36
N GLY A 180 1.49 -16.02 0.35
CA GLY A 180 0.36 -16.38 -0.50
C GLY A 180 -0.99 -16.29 0.20
N LYS A 181 -1.93 -17.15 -0.19
CA LYS A 181 -3.32 -17.12 0.31
C LYS A 181 -3.42 -17.49 1.78
N TYR A 182 -4.21 -16.73 2.55
CA TYR A 182 -4.54 -17.02 3.95
C TYR A 182 -5.32 -18.34 4.07
N LYS A 183 -4.86 -19.22 4.94
CA LYS A 183 -5.43 -20.56 5.12
C LYS A 183 -6.43 -20.65 6.30
N GLY A 184 -6.67 -19.52 6.99
CA GLY A 184 -7.40 -19.51 8.27
C GLY A 184 -6.49 -19.94 9.42
N GLY A 185 -6.56 -19.25 10.57
CA GLY A 185 -5.94 -19.74 11.79
C GLY A 185 -6.58 -21.07 12.18
N ASN A 186 -5.80 -22.13 12.31
CA ASN A 186 -6.28 -23.39 12.87
C ASN A 186 -6.73 -23.12 14.32
N LYS A 187 -8.04 -22.96 14.53
CA LYS A 187 -8.62 -22.84 15.89
C LYS A 187 -8.31 -24.05 16.77
N ASN A 188 -7.76 -25.12 16.19
CA ASN A 188 -7.54 -26.40 16.88
C ASN A 188 -6.14 -26.56 17.54
N GLU A 189 -5.23 -25.60 17.36
CA GLU A 189 -3.88 -25.71 18.00
C GLU A 189 -3.78 -25.05 19.37
N LYS A 190 -4.85 -24.40 19.87
CA LYS A 190 -4.82 -23.74 21.19
C LYS A 190 -5.26 -24.63 22.35
N ASN A 191 -5.52 -25.93 22.11
CA ASN A 191 -5.91 -26.92 23.14
C ASN A 191 -4.97 -28.14 23.18
N LYS A 192 -3.67 -27.93 23.12
CA LYS A 192 -2.71 -28.96 23.52
C LYS A 192 -1.65 -28.35 24.41
#